data_25e7069ee2962021f9d4c8bfca76eeb9
#
_entry.id   25e7069ee2962021f9d4c8bfca76eeb9
#
_cell.length_a   1.000
_cell.length_b   1.000
_cell.length_c   1.000
_cell.angle_alpha   90.00
_cell.angle_beta   90.00
_cell.angle_gamma   90.00
#
_symmetry.space_group_name_H-M   'P 1'
#
loop_
_entity.id
_entity.type
_entity.pdbx_description
1 polymer ?
#
loop_
_entity_poly.entity_id
_entity_poly.type
_entity_poly.pdbx_seq_one_letter_code
_entity_poly.pdbx_strand_id
1 'polypeptide(L)'
;VMRPGALKELFPDVAPADIPHYTEVEGEKVFLMTKGGKVRIPAPPQLHNKGNWVVSVSQLARWMSEQAEELGAFMLPETDAQKVLIDRGRVVGVVTGDKGRGKEGEELSTFEPGAEVRAKVTVLAEGTQGHLAGVVRSHYDLDRDSIQTWELGVKEVWRVAKPLKDVIHTLGWPLRFGKKYREYGGSWIYPMGDDMVSIGFVVGLDYADATLSCHDVLQQLKTHPYVKGILEGGERLTWGAKTIPGSGIWGLPSRLHVPGALFVG
;
A
#
# COMPACT_ATOMS: atom_id res chain seq x y z
N VAL A 1 2.26 9.04 -2.35
CA VAL A 1 1.91 10.18 -3.23
C VAL A 1 0.86 9.72 -4.22
N MET A 2 -0.19 10.50 -4.40
CA MET A 2 -1.35 10.16 -5.21
C MET A 2 -1.64 11.28 -6.23
N ARG A 3 -2.07 10.92 -7.42
CA ARG A 3 -2.57 11.88 -8.41
C ARG A 3 -4.02 12.25 -8.05
N PRO A 4 -4.35 13.54 -7.86
CA PRO A 4 -5.68 13.95 -7.40
C PRO A 4 -6.77 13.93 -8.49
N GLY A 5 -6.41 13.72 -9.76
CA GLY A 5 -7.35 13.84 -10.89
C GLY A 5 -8.61 13.00 -10.74
N ALA A 6 -8.47 11.71 -10.41
CA ALA A 6 -9.61 10.80 -10.23
C ALA A 6 -10.54 11.24 -9.08
N LEU A 7 -9.99 11.74 -7.97
CA LEU A 7 -10.81 12.24 -6.85
C LEU A 7 -11.56 13.52 -7.23
N LYS A 8 -10.90 14.43 -7.94
CA LYS A 8 -11.54 15.66 -8.45
C LYS A 8 -12.65 15.38 -9.46
N GLU A 9 -12.50 14.31 -10.24
CA GLU A 9 -13.53 13.86 -11.18
C GLU A 9 -14.72 13.20 -10.47
N LEU A 10 -14.44 12.37 -9.44
CA LEU A 10 -15.49 11.71 -8.65
C LEU A 10 -16.25 12.66 -7.72
N PHE A 11 -15.58 13.69 -7.22
CA PHE A 11 -16.12 14.67 -6.28
C PHE A 11 -15.95 16.09 -6.82
N PRO A 12 -16.62 16.45 -7.94
CA PRO A 12 -16.44 17.74 -8.59
C PRO A 12 -16.89 18.93 -7.73
N ASP A 13 -17.85 18.72 -6.84
CA ASP A 13 -18.43 19.73 -5.97
C ASP A 13 -17.71 19.87 -4.61
N VAL A 14 -16.73 18.99 -4.33
CA VAL A 14 -15.93 19.02 -3.10
C VAL A 14 -14.67 19.85 -3.33
N ALA A 15 -14.46 20.85 -2.49
CA ALA A 15 -13.25 21.63 -2.57
C ALA A 15 -12.01 20.76 -2.28
N PRO A 16 -10.90 20.89 -3.02
CA PRO A 16 -9.70 20.09 -2.81
C PRO A 16 -9.17 20.11 -1.37
N ALA A 17 -9.37 21.22 -0.65
CA ALA A 17 -8.97 21.36 0.75
C ALA A 17 -9.79 20.46 1.72
N ASP A 18 -10.99 20.06 1.35
CA ASP A 18 -11.89 19.24 2.16
C ASP A 18 -11.63 17.74 1.95
N ILE A 19 -10.84 17.38 0.93
CA ILE A 19 -10.41 16.00 0.70
C ILE A 19 -9.17 15.70 1.56
N PRO A 20 -9.16 14.66 2.40
CA PRO A 20 -8.03 14.40 3.29
C PRO A 20 -6.71 14.19 2.57
N HIS A 21 -5.79 15.12 2.73
CA HIS A 21 -4.40 15.03 2.28
C HIS A 21 -3.51 15.88 3.21
N TYR A 22 -2.21 15.58 3.23
CA TYR A 22 -1.28 16.32 4.09
C TYR A 22 -0.71 17.54 3.41
N THR A 23 -0.28 17.38 2.17
CA THR A 23 0.33 18.48 1.39
C THR A 23 0.31 18.18 -0.10
N GLU A 24 0.33 19.21 -0.91
CA GLU A 24 0.64 19.11 -2.33
C GLU A 24 2.16 19.07 -2.53
N VAL A 25 2.63 18.25 -3.45
CA VAL A 25 4.06 18.12 -3.76
C VAL A 25 4.53 19.33 -4.53
N GLU A 26 5.36 20.18 -3.90
CA GLU A 26 5.96 21.37 -4.52
C GLU A 26 7.20 21.02 -5.34
N GLY A 27 8.02 20.10 -4.83
CA GLY A 27 9.28 19.71 -5.44
C GLY A 27 9.67 18.27 -5.16
N GLU A 28 10.63 17.80 -5.94
CA GLU A 28 11.12 16.42 -5.87
C GLU A 28 12.63 16.35 -5.97
N LYS A 29 13.22 15.45 -5.21
CA LYS A 29 14.65 15.16 -5.22
C LYS A 29 14.91 13.67 -5.26
N VAL A 30 15.77 13.24 -6.16
CA VAL A 30 16.22 11.85 -6.24
C VAL A 30 17.72 11.82 -6.01
N PHE A 31 18.16 10.95 -5.09
CA PHE A 31 19.57 10.81 -4.75
C PHE A 31 20.05 9.36 -4.93
N LEU A 32 21.24 9.23 -5.49
CA LEU A 32 22.03 8.01 -5.38
C LEU A 32 22.87 8.12 -4.09
N MET A 33 22.67 7.17 -3.18
CA MET A 33 23.32 7.18 -1.86
C MET A 33 24.55 6.27 -1.85
N THR A 34 25.57 6.73 -1.15
CA THR A 34 26.72 5.93 -0.70
C THR A 34 26.73 5.91 0.82
N LYS A 35 27.61 5.17 1.47
CA LYS A 35 27.66 5.07 2.95
C LYS A 35 27.75 6.43 3.68
N GLY A 36 28.41 7.40 3.11
CA GLY A 36 28.63 8.72 3.77
C GLY A 36 28.27 9.92 2.89
N GLY A 37 27.78 9.71 1.66
CA GLY A 37 27.50 10.78 0.73
C GLY A 37 26.28 10.52 -0.15
N LYS A 38 25.88 11.55 -0.89
CA LYS A 38 24.77 11.46 -1.83
C LYS A 38 25.07 12.28 -3.09
N VAL A 39 24.58 11.80 -4.23
CA VAL A 39 24.64 12.51 -5.50
C VAL A 39 23.22 12.71 -5.99
N ARG A 40 22.83 13.92 -6.33
CA ARG A 40 21.53 14.19 -6.94
C ARG A 40 21.53 13.70 -8.38
N ILE A 41 20.50 12.94 -8.73
CA ILE A 41 20.28 12.45 -10.10
C ILE A 41 18.96 13.00 -10.63
N PRO A 42 18.76 13.07 -11.96
CA PRO A 42 17.48 13.42 -12.54
C PRO A 42 16.39 12.45 -12.07
N ALA A 43 15.21 12.97 -11.76
CA ALA A 43 14.07 12.14 -11.45
C ALA A 43 13.60 11.43 -12.73
N PRO A 44 13.44 10.10 -12.72
CA PRO A 44 12.83 9.41 -13.84
C PRO A 44 11.34 9.84 -13.96
N PRO A 45 10.73 9.75 -15.16
CA PRO A 45 9.37 10.25 -15.40
C PRO A 45 8.32 9.70 -14.42
N GLN A 46 8.51 8.46 -13.94
CA GLN A 46 7.61 7.81 -12.99
C GLN A 46 7.60 8.47 -11.59
N LEU A 47 8.66 9.21 -11.26
CA LEU A 47 8.79 9.94 -10.01
C LEU A 47 8.51 11.45 -10.15
N HIS A 48 7.91 11.89 -11.25
CA HIS A 48 7.46 13.27 -11.39
C HIS A 48 6.15 13.47 -10.64
N ASN A 49 6.25 13.98 -9.41
CA ASN A 49 5.12 14.07 -8.47
C ASN A 49 4.62 15.50 -8.21
N LYS A 50 5.19 16.52 -8.85
CA LYS A 50 4.74 17.90 -8.66
C LYS A 50 3.24 18.05 -8.94
N GLY A 51 2.51 18.66 -8.01
CA GLY A 51 1.06 18.81 -8.06
C GLY A 51 0.27 17.56 -7.62
N ASN A 52 0.95 16.47 -7.29
CA ASN A 52 0.34 15.31 -6.64
C ASN A 52 0.18 15.56 -5.14
N TRP A 53 -0.63 14.74 -4.48
CA TRP A 53 -0.91 14.87 -3.04
C TRP A 53 -0.21 13.78 -2.23
N VAL A 54 0.34 14.17 -1.09
CA VAL A 54 0.76 13.22 -0.05
C VAL A 54 -0.45 12.93 0.82
N VAL A 55 -0.87 11.67 0.89
CA VAL A 55 -2.09 11.25 1.58
C VAL A 55 -1.82 10.14 2.58
N SER A 56 -2.63 10.06 3.61
CA SER A 56 -2.82 8.82 4.37
C SER A 56 -3.94 8.02 3.71
N VAL A 57 -3.61 6.84 3.19
CA VAL A 57 -4.61 5.97 2.54
C VAL A 57 -5.74 5.58 3.51
N SER A 58 -5.43 5.38 4.79
CA SER A 58 -6.43 5.05 5.80
C SER A 58 -7.39 6.21 6.10
N GLN A 59 -6.91 7.46 6.14
CA GLN A 59 -7.77 8.62 6.31
C GLN A 59 -8.64 8.85 5.08
N LEU A 60 -8.03 8.75 3.89
CA LEU A 60 -8.75 8.89 2.63
C LEU A 60 -9.83 7.81 2.49
N ALA A 61 -9.52 6.56 2.81
CA ALA A 61 -10.49 5.46 2.76
C ALA A 61 -11.66 5.66 3.73
N ARG A 62 -11.40 6.18 4.93
CA ARG A 62 -12.46 6.53 5.88
C ARG A 62 -13.37 7.61 5.34
N TRP A 63 -12.80 8.69 4.86
CA TRP A 63 -13.55 9.78 4.24
C TRP A 63 -14.39 9.30 3.05
N MET A 64 -13.80 8.47 2.17
CA MET A 64 -14.54 7.88 1.04
C MET A 64 -15.66 6.93 1.49
N SER A 65 -15.49 6.22 2.61
CA SER A 65 -16.55 5.40 3.19
C SER A 65 -17.74 6.26 3.63
N GLU A 66 -17.46 7.38 4.30
CA GLU A 66 -18.49 8.33 4.74
C GLU A 66 -19.27 8.88 3.53
N GLN A 67 -18.56 9.26 2.47
CA GLN A 67 -19.21 9.69 1.21
C GLN A 67 -20.05 8.58 0.57
N ALA A 68 -19.59 7.34 0.61
CA ALA A 68 -20.34 6.21 0.08
C ALA A 68 -21.61 5.92 0.90
N GLU A 69 -21.55 6.03 2.23
CA GLU A 69 -22.71 5.87 3.12
C GLU A 69 -23.77 6.97 2.87
N GLU A 70 -23.35 8.22 2.68
CA GLU A 70 -24.24 9.32 2.29
C GLU A 70 -25.00 9.06 0.98
N LEU A 71 -24.35 8.32 0.06
CA LEU A 71 -24.95 7.87 -1.20
C LEU A 71 -25.76 6.59 -1.07
N GLY A 72 -25.92 6.05 0.14
CA GLY A 72 -26.72 4.88 0.44
C GLY A 72 -25.99 3.54 0.35
N ALA A 73 -24.66 3.53 0.27
CA ALA A 73 -23.89 2.30 0.41
C ALA A 73 -23.95 1.79 1.86
N PHE A 74 -23.96 0.46 2.01
CA PHE A 74 -23.96 -0.16 3.32
C PHE A 74 -22.55 -0.63 3.68
N MET A 75 -21.95 -0.02 4.71
CA MET A 75 -20.61 -0.37 5.16
C MET A 75 -20.69 -1.42 6.27
N LEU A 76 -19.87 -2.46 6.17
CA LEU A 76 -19.78 -3.54 7.15
C LEU A 76 -18.35 -3.62 7.70
N PRO A 77 -17.96 -2.69 8.60
CA PRO A 77 -16.65 -2.76 9.24
C PRO A 77 -16.54 -4.05 10.07
N GLU A 78 -15.30 -4.52 10.26
CA GLU A 78 -15.00 -5.73 11.04
C GLU A 78 -15.75 -6.99 10.59
N THR A 79 -16.13 -7.04 9.31
CA THR A 79 -16.84 -8.17 8.72
C THR A 79 -16.00 -8.72 7.57
N ASP A 80 -15.39 -9.86 7.78
CA ASP A 80 -14.61 -10.55 6.77
C ASP A 80 -15.50 -11.36 5.82
N ALA A 81 -15.09 -11.46 4.57
CA ALA A 81 -15.67 -12.39 3.62
C ALA A 81 -14.78 -13.64 3.55
N GLN A 82 -15.31 -14.79 3.95
CA GLN A 82 -14.55 -16.03 4.08
C GLN A 82 -14.67 -16.99 2.89
N LYS A 83 -15.81 -16.97 2.20
CA LYS A 83 -16.06 -17.87 1.07
C LYS A 83 -16.71 -17.14 -0.09
N VAL A 84 -16.40 -17.56 -1.30
CA VAL A 84 -17.10 -17.12 -2.52
C VAL A 84 -18.26 -18.07 -2.78
N LEU A 85 -19.42 -17.52 -3.07
CA LEU A 85 -20.58 -18.27 -3.56
C LEU A 85 -20.52 -18.37 -5.08
N ILE A 86 -20.41 -19.58 -5.60
CA ILE A 86 -20.40 -19.85 -7.04
C ILE A 86 -21.60 -20.75 -7.36
N ASP A 87 -22.46 -20.30 -8.25
CA ASP A 87 -23.60 -21.08 -8.75
C ASP A 87 -23.56 -21.12 -10.29
N ARG A 88 -23.61 -22.32 -10.85
CA ARG A 88 -23.57 -22.59 -12.31
C ARG A 88 -22.48 -21.81 -13.05
N GLY A 89 -21.27 -21.80 -12.48
CA GLY A 89 -20.12 -21.10 -13.08
C GLY A 89 -20.15 -19.57 -12.98
N ARG A 90 -20.98 -19.00 -12.09
CA ARG A 90 -21.09 -17.58 -11.84
C ARG A 90 -20.88 -17.27 -10.36
N VAL A 91 -20.08 -16.27 -10.04
CA VAL A 91 -20.02 -15.71 -8.68
C VAL A 91 -21.34 -15.00 -8.41
N VAL A 92 -21.99 -15.37 -7.30
CA VAL A 92 -23.30 -14.85 -6.90
C VAL A 92 -23.28 -14.17 -5.53
N GLY A 93 -22.11 -14.05 -4.92
CA GLY A 93 -21.92 -13.40 -3.62
C GLY A 93 -20.79 -14.00 -2.81
N VAL A 94 -20.83 -13.73 -1.53
CA VAL A 94 -19.85 -14.21 -0.53
C VAL A 94 -20.55 -14.71 0.73
N VAL A 95 -19.84 -15.47 1.54
CA VAL A 95 -20.24 -15.81 2.92
C VAL A 95 -19.34 -15.04 3.86
N THR A 96 -19.90 -14.33 4.80
CA THR A 96 -19.15 -13.64 5.86
C THR A 96 -18.65 -14.62 6.91
N GLY A 97 -17.63 -14.21 7.67
CA GLY A 97 -17.14 -14.99 8.80
C GLY A 97 -18.08 -14.93 10.01
N ASP A 98 -17.94 -15.93 10.88
CA ASP A 98 -18.58 -15.91 12.19
C ASP A 98 -18.00 -14.80 13.06
N LYS A 99 -18.82 -14.18 13.87
CA LYS A 99 -18.39 -13.22 14.91
C LYS A 99 -18.47 -13.86 16.28
N GLY A 100 -17.73 -13.30 17.25
CA GLY A 100 -17.78 -13.79 18.64
C GLY A 100 -17.22 -15.18 18.86
N ARG A 101 -16.20 -15.60 18.10
CA ARG A 101 -15.40 -16.80 18.42
C ARG A 101 -14.21 -16.44 19.29
N GLY A 102 -13.93 -17.27 20.28
CA GLY A 102 -12.75 -17.14 21.12
C GLY A 102 -11.47 -17.62 20.42
N LYS A 103 -10.37 -17.55 21.14
CA LYS A 103 -9.03 -17.83 20.59
C LYS A 103 -8.86 -19.29 20.13
N GLU A 104 -9.53 -20.23 20.78
CA GLU A 104 -9.52 -21.65 20.44
C GLU A 104 -10.67 -22.06 19.49
N GLY A 105 -11.43 -21.07 18.98
CA GLY A 105 -12.55 -21.26 18.06
C GLY A 105 -13.90 -21.50 18.74
N GLU A 106 -13.96 -21.47 20.08
CA GLU A 106 -15.18 -21.62 20.87
C GLU A 106 -16.16 -20.47 20.65
N GLU A 107 -17.44 -20.75 20.77
CA GLU A 107 -18.49 -19.74 20.69
C GLU A 107 -18.58 -18.95 22.01
N LEU A 108 -18.40 -17.62 21.91
CA LEU A 108 -18.58 -16.71 23.04
C LEU A 108 -20.04 -16.30 23.16
N SER A 109 -20.39 -15.58 24.23
CA SER A 109 -21.75 -15.04 24.44
C SER A 109 -22.21 -14.07 23.36
N THR A 110 -21.25 -13.55 22.56
CA THR A 110 -21.48 -12.64 21.43
C THR A 110 -21.41 -13.35 20.08
N PHE A 111 -21.49 -14.68 20.06
CA PHE A 111 -21.42 -15.47 18.84
C PHE A 111 -22.59 -15.12 17.89
N GLU A 112 -22.23 -14.84 16.65
CA GLU A 112 -23.14 -14.68 15.52
C GLU A 112 -22.59 -15.47 14.32
N PRO A 113 -23.37 -16.38 13.72
CA PRO A 113 -22.90 -17.11 12.55
C PRO A 113 -22.77 -16.19 11.34
N GLY A 114 -21.81 -16.51 10.48
CA GLY A 114 -21.67 -15.84 9.19
C GLY A 114 -22.91 -16.00 8.31
N ALA A 115 -23.14 -15.04 7.44
CA ALA A 115 -24.30 -14.98 6.54
C ALA A 115 -23.92 -14.98 5.07
N GLU A 116 -24.81 -15.48 4.22
CA GLU A 116 -24.69 -15.32 2.77
C GLU A 116 -25.09 -13.88 2.35
N VAL A 117 -24.17 -13.18 1.69
CA VAL A 117 -24.43 -11.90 1.05
C VAL A 117 -24.45 -12.11 -0.45
N ARG A 118 -25.61 -12.03 -1.07
CA ARG A 118 -25.80 -12.24 -2.50
C ARG A 118 -25.81 -10.93 -3.27
N ALA A 119 -25.17 -10.92 -4.44
CA ALA A 119 -25.05 -9.75 -5.29
C ALA A 119 -25.13 -10.09 -6.78
N LYS A 120 -25.54 -9.13 -7.59
CA LYS A 120 -25.48 -9.25 -9.05
C LYS A 120 -24.05 -9.25 -9.57
N VAL A 121 -23.16 -8.51 -8.90
CA VAL A 121 -21.72 -8.43 -9.16
C VAL A 121 -20.98 -8.31 -7.84
N THR A 122 -19.90 -9.07 -7.68
CA THR A 122 -18.98 -9.00 -6.55
C THR A 122 -17.70 -8.32 -7.01
N VAL A 123 -17.27 -7.26 -6.33
CA VAL A 123 -15.99 -6.58 -6.60
C VAL A 123 -14.97 -7.04 -5.55
N LEU A 124 -13.90 -7.70 -6.01
CA LEU A 124 -12.81 -8.17 -5.18
C LEU A 124 -11.72 -7.11 -5.15
N ALA A 125 -11.67 -6.34 -4.07
CA ALA A 125 -10.75 -5.22 -3.84
C ALA A 125 -9.86 -5.47 -2.61
N GLU A 126 -9.34 -6.69 -2.48
CA GLU A 126 -8.69 -7.21 -1.27
C GLU A 126 -7.21 -6.78 -1.14
N GLY A 127 -6.70 -5.99 -2.09
CA GLY A 127 -5.33 -5.50 -2.11
C GLY A 127 -4.32 -6.59 -2.49
N THR A 128 -3.09 -6.45 -2.01
CA THR A 128 -1.89 -7.11 -2.51
C THR A 128 -1.97 -8.63 -2.65
N GLN A 129 -2.56 -9.33 -1.70
CA GLN A 129 -2.59 -10.80 -1.72
C GLN A 129 -3.96 -11.37 -2.04
N GLY A 130 -5.01 -10.75 -1.52
CA GLY A 130 -6.40 -11.14 -1.70
C GLY A 130 -6.68 -12.60 -1.29
N HIS A 131 -7.62 -12.85 -0.40
CA HIS A 131 -7.98 -14.22 -0.03
C HIS A 131 -8.94 -14.83 -1.04
N LEU A 132 -10.07 -14.19 -1.26
CA LEU A 132 -11.11 -14.68 -2.17
C LEU A 132 -10.71 -14.50 -3.64
N ALA A 133 -9.93 -13.44 -3.94
CA ALA A 133 -9.37 -13.24 -5.27
C ALA A 133 -8.52 -14.43 -5.71
N GLY A 134 -7.71 -15.02 -4.81
CA GLY A 134 -6.94 -16.22 -5.07
C GLY A 134 -7.83 -17.44 -5.38
N VAL A 135 -8.89 -17.64 -4.59
CA VAL A 135 -9.87 -18.71 -4.81
C VAL A 135 -10.55 -18.57 -6.17
N VAL A 136 -10.99 -17.36 -6.52
CA VAL A 136 -11.65 -17.09 -7.82
C VAL A 136 -10.67 -17.28 -8.97
N ARG A 137 -9.42 -16.78 -8.86
CA ARG A 137 -8.40 -16.99 -9.91
C ARG A 137 -8.15 -18.45 -10.17
N SER A 138 -7.97 -19.25 -9.11
CA SER A 138 -7.75 -20.69 -9.22
C SER A 138 -8.96 -21.42 -9.83
N HIS A 139 -10.19 -21.08 -9.41
CA HIS A 139 -11.41 -21.70 -9.92
C HIS A 139 -11.64 -21.48 -11.42
N TYR A 140 -11.25 -20.31 -11.94
CA TYR A 140 -11.45 -19.94 -13.35
C TYR A 140 -10.17 -20.04 -14.19
N ASP A 141 -9.09 -20.62 -13.65
CA ASP A 141 -7.79 -20.79 -14.33
C ASP A 141 -7.28 -19.48 -14.94
N LEU A 142 -7.15 -18.46 -14.08
CA LEU A 142 -6.76 -17.12 -14.50
C LEU A 142 -5.27 -16.82 -14.27
N ASP A 143 -4.56 -17.67 -13.58
CA ASP A 143 -3.14 -17.45 -13.28
C ASP A 143 -2.31 -17.60 -14.56
N ARG A 144 -1.26 -16.79 -14.65
CA ARG A 144 -0.31 -16.84 -15.78
C ARG A 144 0.92 -17.64 -15.36
N ASP A 145 1.67 -18.13 -16.34
CA ASP A 145 2.95 -18.82 -16.11
C ASP A 145 4.07 -17.89 -15.63
N SER A 146 3.81 -16.56 -15.61
CA SER A 146 4.78 -15.58 -15.13
C SER A 146 4.92 -15.61 -13.60
N ILE A 147 6.18 -15.53 -13.15
CA ILE A 147 6.48 -15.50 -11.71
C ILE A 147 6.15 -14.12 -11.15
N GLN A 148 5.33 -14.09 -10.09
CA GLN A 148 5.13 -12.88 -9.30
C GLN A 148 6.37 -12.61 -8.44
N THR A 149 6.98 -11.43 -8.60
CA THR A 149 7.98 -10.91 -7.68
C THR A 149 7.32 -10.08 -6.58
N TRP A 150 7.95 -10.05 -5.43
CA TRP A 150 7.43 -9.35 -4.25
C TRP A 150 8.45 -8.37 -3.71
N GLU A 151 7.95 -7.28 -3.16
CA GLU A 151 8.75 -6.27 -2.49
C GLU A 151 8.17 -6.01 -1.10
N LEU A 152 9.04 -5.80 -0.12
CA LEU A 152 8.63 -5.42 1.24
C LEU A 152 8.96 -3.96 1.49
N GLY A 153 7.92 -3.17 1.75
CA GLY A 153 8.06 -1.82 2.23
C GLY A 153 7.95 -1.76 3.76
N VAL A 154 8.98 -1.21 4.40
CA VAL A 154 8.99 -0.88 5.83
C VAL A 154 8.96 0.62 5.96
N LYS A 155 8.08 1.17 6.81
CA LYS A 155 7.94 2.62 6.98
C LYS A 155 7.82 3.04 8.43
N GLU A 156 8.18 4.28 8.67
CA GLU A 156 7.95 5.00 9.92
C GLU A 156 7.35 6.38 9.62
N VAL A 157 6.57 6.90 10.56
CA VAL A 157 6.14 8.30 10.57
C VAL A 157 6.84 8.99 11.72
N TRP A 158 7.46 10.10 11.43
CA TRP A 158 8.20 10.91 12.38
C TRP A 158 7.64 12.31 12.49
N ARG A 159 7.53 12.83 13.70
CA ARG A 159 7.50 14.27 13.92
C ARG A 159 8.92 14.80 13.78
N VAL A 160 9.10 15.89 13.06
CA VAL A 160 10.44 16.45 12.77
C VAL A 160 10.55 17.88 13.28
N ALA A 161 11.75 18.24 13.71
CA ALA A 161 12.02 19.59 14.22
C ALA A 161 12.04 20.66 13.12
N LYS A 162 12.26 20.25 11.86
CA LYS A 162 12.33 21.16 10.70
C LYS A 162 11.43 20.63 9.60
N PRO A 163 10.52 21.47 9.07
CA PRO A 163 9.65 21.08 7.97
C PRO A 163 10.42 20.61 6.74
N LEU A 164 9.93 19.54 6.13
CA LEU A 164 10.38 19.08 4.83
C LEU A 164 9.40 19.57 3.76
N LYS A 165 9.90 20.12 2.65
CA LYS A 165 9.06 20.61 1.55
C LYS A 165 9.05 19.68 0.35
N ASP A 166 10.18 19.04 0.09
CA ASP A 166 10.32 18.20 -1.10
C ASP A 166 10.02 16.75 -0.79
N VAL A 167 9.45 16.07 -1.74
CA VAL A 167 9.43 14.60 -1.80
C VAL A 167 10.83 14.12 -2.15
N ILE A 168 11.38 13.20 -1.37
CA ILE A 168 12.72 12.69 -1.56
C ILE A 168 12.66 11.19 -1.82
N HIS A 169 13.35 10.76 -2.88
CA HIS A 169 13.62 9.36 -3.16
C HIS A 169 15.11 9.09 -3.09
N THR A 170 15.51 7.94 -2.61
CA THR A 170 16.90 7.52 -2.64
C THR A 170 17.06 6.12 -3.20
N LEU A 171 18.17 5.89 -3.89
CA LEU A 171 18.61 4.61 -4.43
C LEU A 171 20.00 4.30 -3.90
N GLY A 172 20.39 3.03 -3.90
CA GLY A 172 21.73 2.62 -3.52
C GLY A 172 21.86 2.23 -2.06
N TRP A 173 22.86 2.80 -1.35
CA TRP A 173 23.11 2.45 0.04
C TRP A 173 21.83 2.63 0.91
N PRO A 174 21.53 1.67 1.83
CA PRO A 174 22.38 0.58 2.33
C PRO A 174 22.34 -0.72 1.50
N LEU A 175 21.57 -0.79 0.42
CA LEU A 175 21.60 -1.98 -0.46
C LEU A 175 22.96 -2.12 -1.15
N ARG A 176 23.35 -3.38 -1.39
CA ARG A 176 24.63 -3.74 -2.04
C ARG A 176 24.41 -3.96 -3.53
N PHE A 177 25.18 -3.26 -4.31
CA PHE A 177 25.11 -3.42 -5.77
C PHE A 177 25.76 -4.70 -6.26
N GLY A 178 25.27 -5.18 -7.40
CA GLY A 178 25.85 -6.27 -8.18
C GLY A 178 25.05 -7.57 -8.15
N LYS A 179 25.25 -8.35 -9.20
CA LYS A 179 24.52 -9.61 -9.44
C LYS A 179 24.63 -10.63 -8.30
N LYS A 180 25.74 -10.58 -7.54
CA LYS A 180 25.99 -11.46 -6.39
C LYS A 180 24.93 -11.27 -5.28
N TYR A 181 24.50 -10.04 -5.05
CA TYR A 181 23.60 -9.72 -3.94
C TYR A 181 22.14 -9.76 -4.35
N ARG A 182 21.83 -9.39 -5.59
CA ARG A 182 20.46 -9.29 -6.12
C ARG A 182 19.56 -8.38 -5.25
N GLU A 183 20.18 -7.38 -4.64
CA GLU A 183 19.48 -6.40 -3.81
C GLU A 183 19.05 -5.23 -4.68
N TYR A 184 17.76 -4.95 -4.72
CA TYR A 184 17.22 -3.78 -5.38
C TYR A 184 16.13 -3.16 -4.51
N GLY A 185 15.88 -1.88 -4.71
CA GLY A 185 14.91 -1.11 -3.95
C GLY A 185 15.34 0.33 -3.78
N GLY A 186 14.73 0.99 -2.82
CA GLY A 186 15.03 2.37 -2.52
C GLY A 186 14.20 2.91 -1.38
N SER A 187 14.47 4.15 -1.01
CA SER A 187 13.73 4.81 0.07
C SER A 187 12.92 5.99 -0.42
N TRP A 188 11.97 6.37 0.39
CA TRP A 188 11.24 7.62 0.28
C TRP A 188 11.26 8.39 1.61
N ILE A 189 11.22 9.72 1.52
CA ILE A 189 10.96 10.61 2.64
C ILE A 189 9.98 11.66 2.13
N TYR A 190 8.75 11.62 2.62
CA TYR A 190 7.65 12.45 2.16
C TYR A 190 7.17 13.39 3.26
N PRO A 191 7.02 14.68 2.99
CA PRO A 191 6.40 15.60 3.94
C PRO A 191 4.93 15.19 4.20
N MET A 192 4.52 15.31 5.46
CA MET A 192 3.14 15.06 5.90
C MET A 192 2.66 16.27 6.70
N GLY A 193 2.41 17.39 6.01
CA GLY A 193 2.13 18.67 6.65
C GLY A 193 3.42 19.35 7.14
N ASP A 194 3.31 20.20 8.14
CA ASP A 194 4.37 21.10 8.56
C ASP A 194 5.43 20.44 9.47
N ASP A 195 5.04 19.46 10.26
CA ASP A 195 5.88 18.89 11.31
C ASP A 195 6.09 17.38 11.23
N MET A 196 5.58 16.71 10.17
CA MET A 196 5.72 15.27 10.04
C MET A 196 6.34 14.85 8.71
N VAL A 197 7.00 13.68 8.74
CA VAL A 197 7.49 12.99 7.55
C VAL A 197 7.15 11.51 7.60
N SER A 198 6.83 10.94 6.44
CA SER A 198 6.83 9.49 6.24
C SER A 198 8.15 9.08 5.64
N ILE A 199 8.92 8.26 6.34
CA ILE A 199 10.15 7.66 5.83
C ILE A 199 9.98 6.16 5.70
N GLY A 200 10.47 5.58 4.61
CA GLY A 200 10.47 4.14 4.45
C GLY A 200 11.46 3.65 3.43
N PHE A 201 11.60 2.32 3.39
CA PHE A 201 12.46 1.62 2.46
C PHE A 201 11.73 0.43 1.86
N VAL A 202 11.85 0.25 0.55
CA VAL A 202 11.33 -0.93 -0.17
C VAL A 202 12.50 -1.78 -0.60
N VAL A 203 12.38 -3.09 -0.38
CA VAL A 203 13.38 -4.09 -0.79
C VAL A 203 12.68 -5.19 -1.57
N GLY A 204 13.18 -5.51 -2.76
CA GLY A 204 12.76 -6.70 -3.50
C GLY A 204 13.15 -7.97 -2.76
N LEU A 205 12.22 -8.94 -2.66
CA LEU A 205 12.38 -10.14 -1.81
C LEU A 205 13.14 -11.29 -2.47
N ASP A 206 13.65 -11.10 -3.67
CA ASP A 206 14.47 -12.11 -4.37
C ASP A 206 15.98 -11.92 -4.18
N TYR A 207 16.39 -11.19 -3.12
CA TYR A 207 17.79 -11.02 -2.74
C TYR A 207 18.47 -12.36 -2.38
N ALA A 208 19.80 -12.43 -2.58
CA ALA A 208 20.56 -13.67 -2.40
C ALA A 208 20.96 -13.95 -0.95
N ASP A 209 21.01 -12.94 -0.10
CA ASP A 209 21.46 -13.04 1.30
C ASP A 209 20.26 -13.24 2.23
N ALA A 210 20.01 -14.49 2.65
CA ALA A 210 18.91 -14.83 3.55
C ALA A 210 18.97 -14.15 4.94
N THR A 211 20.09 -13.53 5.28
CA THR A 211 20.24 -12.78 6.54
C THR A 211 19.86 -11.31 6.43
N LEU A 212 19.54 -10.82 5.22
CA LEU A 212 19.10 -9.45 5.03
C LEU A 212 17.74 -9.22 5.68
N SER A 213 17.67 -8.24 6.58
CA SER A 213 16.44 -7.78 7.22
C SER A 213 16.03 -6.44 6.62
N CYS A 214 14.86 -6.38 6.00
CA CYS A 214 14.32 -5.14 5.43
C CYS A 214 14.12 -4.05 6.49
N HIS A 215 13.81 -4.44 7.73
CA HIS A 215 13.74 -3.52 8.85
C HIS A 215 15.11 -2.90 9.15
N ASP A 216 16.16 -3.71 9.21
CA ASP A 216 17.52 -3.23 9.49
C ASP A 216 18.05 -2.35 8.35
N VAL A 217 17.65 -2.58 7.11
CA VAL A 217 17.95 -1.69 5.97
C VAL A 217 17.42 -0.28 6.23
N LEU A 218 16.18 -0.13 6.71
CA LEU A 218 15.62 1.17 7.09
C LEU A 218 16.39 1.78 8.30
N GLN A 219 16.74 0.96 9.32
CA GLN A 219 17.51 1.46 10.46
C GLN A 219 18.91 1.95 10.03
N GLN A 220 19.57 1.22 9.13
CA GLN A 220 20.83 1.66 8.55
C GLN A 220 20.67 2.96 7.77
N LEU A 221 19.65 3.10 6.92
CA LEU A 221 19.39 4.33 6.18
C LEU A 221 19.31 5.55 7.12
N LYS A 222 18.68 5.41 8.27
CA LYS A 222 18.54 6.49 9.25
C LYS A 222 19.89 6.93 9.86
N THR A 223 20.92 6.09 9.80
CA THR A 223 22.28 6.48 10.24
C THR A 223 23.02 7.35 9.23
N HIS A 224 22.55 7.42 7.98
CA HIS A 224 23.18 8.26 6.96
C HIS A 224 23.13 9.74 7.36
N PRO A 225 24.23 10.51 7.27
CA PRO A 225 24.27 11.90 7.74
C PRO A 225 23.15 12.79 7.24
N TYR A 226 22.77 12.64 5.98
CA TYR A 226 21.67 13.39 5.38
C TYR A 226 20.31 13.05 6.00
N VAL A 227 20.01 11.75 6.15
CA VAL A 227 18.73 11.29 6.70
C VAL A 227 18.68 11.56 8.21
N LYS A 228 19.79 11.32 8.92
CA LYS A 228 19.93 11.65 10.33
C LYS A 228 19.62 13.13 10.58
N GLY A 229 20.14 14.04 9.73
CA GLY A 229 19.88 15.48 9.86
C GLY A 229 18.43 15.89 9.63
N ILE A 230 17.65 15.11 8.84
CA ILE A 230 16.19 15.32 8.69
C ILE A 230 15.45 14.90 9.96
N LEU A 231 15.86 13.79 10.59
CA LEU A 231 15.20 13.19 11.75
C LEU A 231 15.74 13.72 13.10
N GLU A 232 16.79 14.55 13.09
CA GLU A 232 17.43 15.06 14.31
C GLU A 232 16.48 15.91 15.15
N GLY A 233 16.38 15.59 16.44
CA GLY A 233 15.45 16.22 17.37
C GLY A 233 13.99 15.80 17.16
N GLY A 234 13.74 14.86 16.26
CA GLY A 234 12.42 14.34 15.99
C GLY A 234 12.01 13.15 16.86
N GLU A 235 10.76 12.77 16.76
CA GLU A 235 10.14 11.65 17.48
C GLU A 235 9.47 10.70 16.49
N ARG A 236 9.68 9.38 16.63
CA ARG A 236 8.97 8.37 15.87
C ARG A 236 7.56 8.16 16.43
N LEU A 237 6.55 8.45 15.64
CA LEU A 237 5.15 8.35 16.04
C LEU A 237 4.57 6.95 15.82
N THR A 238 4.85 6.36 14.65
CA THR A 238 4.32 5.04 14.29
C THR A 238 5.21 4.35 13.27
N TRP A 239 4.98 3.07 13.06
CA TRP A 239 5.68 2.26 12.05
C TRP A 239 4.76 1.20 11.48
N GLY A 240 5.16 0.61 10.36
CA GLY A 240 4.45 -0.50 9.73
C GLY A 240 5.23 -1.07 8.55
N ALA A 241 4.79 -2.22 8.11
CA ALA A 241 5.33 -2.87 6.93
C ALA A 241 4.20 -3.45 6.07
N LYS A 242 4.43 -3.52 4.77
CA LYS A 242 3.51 -4.13 3.81
C LYS A 242 4.28 -4.70 2.63
N THR A 243 3.95 -5.93 2.26
CA THR A 243 4.41 -6.54 1.02
C THR A 243 3.57 -6.02 -0.15
N ILE A 244 4.20 -5.77 -1.28
CA ILE A 244 3.57 -5.33 -2.52
C ILE A 244 4.02 -6.21 -3.69
N PRO A 245 3.18 -6.41 -4.72
CA PRO A 245 3.57 -7.12 -5.94
C PRO A 245 4.47 -6.24 -6.80
N GLY A 246 5.61 -6.78 -7.26
CA GLY A 246 6.62 -6.07 -8.05
C GLY A 246 6.59 -6.40 -9.54
N SER A 247 5.84 -7.41 -9.99
CA SER A 247 5.87 -7.89 -11.38
C SER A 247 5.10 -7.02 -12.39
N GLY A 248 4.39 -5.99 -11.93
CA GLY A 248 3.58 -5.14 -12.80
C GLY A 248 2.57 -5.96 -13.61
N ILE A 249 2.40 -5.62 -14.89
CA ILE A 249 1.41 -6.27 -15.77
C ILE A 249 1.62 -7.79 -15.92
N TRP A 250 2.83 -8.28 -15.74
CA TRP A 250 3.15 -9.70 -15.84
C TRP A 250 2.63 -10.52 -14.66
N GLY A 251 2.43 -9.88 -13.51
CA GLY A 251 1.84 -10.51 -12.32
C GLY A 251 0.32 -10.43 -12.25
N LEU A 252 -0.32 -9.72 -13.19
CA LEU A 252 -1.78 -9.66 -13.25
C LEU A 252 -2.36 -10.97 -13.78
N PRO A 253 -3.56 -11.37 -13.33
CA PRO A 253 -4.26 -12.51 -13.91
C PRO A 253 -4.57 -12.28 -15.41
N SER A 254 -4.84 -13.35 -16.13
CA SER A 254 -5.13 -13.32 -17.57
C SER A 254 -6.35 -12.45 -17.91
N ARG A 255 -7.30 -12.35 -16.97
CA ARG A 255 -8.50 -11.50 -17.04
C ARG A 255 -8.79 -10.89 -15.69
N LEU A 256 -9.29 -9.66 -15.66
CA LEU A 256 -9.70 -8.95 -14.45
C LEU A 256 -11.19 -9.09 -14.13
N HIS A 257 -11.87 -10.01 -14.79
CA HIS A 257 -13.29 -10.29 -14.56
C HIS A 257 -13.62 -11.75 -14.84
N VAL A 258 -14.65 -12.24 -14.17
CA VAL A 258 -15.30 -13.52 -14.40
C VAL A 258 -16.82 -13.32 -14.37
N PRO A 259 -17.64 -14.31 -14.78
CA PRO A 259 -19.07 -14.17 -14.60
C PRO A 259 -19.44 -13.83 -13.16
N GLY A 260 -19.99 -12.65 -12.93
CA GLY A 260 -20.44 -12.15 -11.63
C GLY A 260 -19.37 -11.56 -10.72
N ALA A 261 -18.10 -11.46 -11.13
CA ALA A 261 -17.10 -10.78 -10.31
C ALA A 261 -16.08 -9.99 -11.13
N LEU A 262 -15.49 -8.97 -10.44
CA LEU A 262 -14.42 -8.11 -10.94
C LEU A 262 -13.27 -8.11 -9.93
N PHE A 263 -12.03 -8.03 -10.43
CA PHE A 263 -10.84 -7.78 -9.62
C PHE A 263 -10.43 -6.31 -9.78
N VAL A 264 -10.16 -5.62 -8.67
CA VAL A 264 -9.65 -4.25 -8.63
C VAL A 264 -8.57 -4.09 -7.56
N GLY A 265 -7.60 -3.19 -7.79
CA GLY A 265 -6.51 -2.89 -6.84
C GLY A 265 -5.14 -3.08 -7.42
#